data_48abf9f3260a14d63a0de31185ce4725
#
_entry.id   48abf9f3260a14d63a0de31185ce4725
#
_cell.length_a   1.000
_cell.length_b   1.000
_cell.length_c   1.000
_cell.angle_alpha   90.00
_cell.angle_beta   90.00
_cell.angle_gamma   90.00
#
_symmetry.space_group_name_H-M   'P 1'
#
loop_
_entity.id
_entity.type
_entity.pdbx_description
1 polymer ?
#
loop_
_entity_poly.entity_id
_entity_poly.type
_entity_poly.pdbx_seq_one_letter_code
_entity_poly.pdbx_strand_id
1 'polypeptide(L)'
;MNILFIMCDQLRADYLSCFGHPYLNTPHIDALAGRGVRFSNAFCQAPLCGPSRASFYTGRYVASHGVMANEDPLKLGELTLGDYLGDAGMEAVVVGKSEGRFNARATSRFNVSPGSTQEQRLSNNGFLPYELFAGLYPDPILPADLGYSDYLRSHGFGGDNPWETWANSAIDNDGKIVSGWQMRNAALAARVPEEHSETAFTTDRALDFIDGLSVADKWCLHLSYIKPHWPYLAPAPYHDCFGPEQVMSAVRCDSERHDPHPVYQAFMAQDYSKNFSRDEVRQTVIPTYMGLIKQLDDHIGRVLAKLDEKGLRENTLVVLTSDHGDYLGDHWLGEKDLHHDP
;
A
#
# COMPACT_ATOMS: atom_id res chain seq x y z
N MET A 1 19.05 18.03 -4.03
CA MET A 1 17.83 17.71 -3.25
C MET A 1 17.50 16.23 -3.52
N ASN A 2 17.32 15.46 -2.48
CA ASN A 2 16.90 14.05 -2.53
C ASN A 2 15.39 13.95 -2.45
N ILE A 3 14.84 12.75 -2.68
CA ILE A 3 13.40 12.52 -2.64
C ILE A 3 13.12 11.23 -1.83
N LEU A 4 12.30 11.35 -0.79
CA LEU A 4 11.65 10.22 -0.15
C LEU A 4 10.18 10.24 -0.56
N PHE A 5 9.77 9.27 -1.36
CA PHE A 5 8.40 9.12 -1.82
C PHE A 5 7.75 7.96 -1.09
N ILE A 6 6.81 8.27 -0.21
CA ILE A 6 6.07 7.28 0.59
C ILE A 6 4.68 7.11 0.00
N MET A 7 4.32 5.88 -0.37
CA MET A 7 2.99 5.53 -0.84
C MET A 7 2.40 4.44 0.06
N CYS A 8 1.17 4.64 0.53
CA CYS A 8 0.43 3.65 1.31
C CYS A 8 -0.74 3.13 0.47
N ASP A 9 -0.80 1.82 0.23
CA ASP A 9 -1.83 1.22 -0.60
C ASP A 9 -3.20 1.29 0.08
N GLN A 10 -4.21 1.81 -0.62
CA GLN A 10 -5.61 1.86 -0.18
C GLN A 10 -5.85 2.75 1.06
N LEU A 11 -4.98 3.76 1.31
CA LEU A 11 -5.11 4.69 2.42
C LEU A 11 -6.08 5.83 2.08
N ARG A 12 -7.14 5.97 2.86
CA ARG A 12 -8.08 7.10 2.78
C ARG A 12 -7.53 8.33 3.49
N ALA A 13 -7.66 9.49 2.86
CA ALA A 13 -7.20 10.75 3.43
C ALA A 13 -8.00 11.15 4.70
N ASP A 14 -9.32 10.92 4.71
CA ASP A 14 -10.20 11.23 5.84
C ASP A 14 -9.97 10.35 7.09
N TYR A 15 -9.13 9.31 6.99
CA TYR A 15 -8.63 8.52 8.11
C TYR A 15 -7.29 9.05 8.67
N LEU A 16 -6.87 10.25 8.31
CA LEU A 16 -5.70 10.92 8.89
C LEU A 16 -6.12 12.08 9.77
N SER A 17 -5.50 12.24 10.95
CA SER A 17 -5.84 13.31 11.88
C SER A 17 -5.61 14.71 11.29
N CYS A 18 -4.62 14.90 10.43
CA CYS A 18 -4.43 16.17 9.72
C CYS A 18 -5.58 16.51 8.74
N PHE A 19 -6.42 15.56 8.38
CA PHE A 19 -7.66 15.77 7.61
C PHE A 19 -8.91 15.79 8.49
N GLY A 20 -8.77 15.69 9.82
CA GLY A 20 -9.85 15.88 10.77
C GLY A 20 -10.52 14.60 11.27
N HIS A 21 -9.88 13.42 11.11
CA HIS A 21 -10.43 12.18 11.68
C HIS A 21 -10.61 12.33 13.20
N PRO A 22 -11.82 12.05 13.75
CA PRO A 22 -12.12 12.40 15.14
C PRO A 22 -11.47 11.49 16.19
N TYR A 23 -11.06 10.28 15.84
CA TYR A 23 -10.59 9.27 16.77
C TYR A 23 -9.16 8.80 16.49
N LEU A 24 -8.78 8.71 15.22
CA LEU A 24 -7.45 8.26 14.82
C LEU A 24 -6.45 9.40 14.91
N ASN A 25 -5.35 9.20 15.63
CA ASN A 25 -4.27 10.16 15.76
C ASN A 25 -3.02 9.66 15.03
N THR A 26 -2.53 10.45 14.08
CA THR A 26 -1.38 10.16 13.23
C THR A 26 -0.30 11.24 13.39
N PRO A 27 0.35 11.35 14.57
CA PRO A 27 1.18 12.48 14.93
C PRO A 27 2.41 12.68 14.02
N HIS A 28 2.97 11.61 13.46
CA HIS A 28 4.13 11.70 12.57
C HIS A 28 3.74 12.24 11.20
N ILE A 29 2.61 11.80 10.66
CA ILE A 29 2.03 12.32 9.42
C ILE A 29 1.57 13.76 9.63
N ASP A 30 0.97 14.09 10.77
CA ASP A 30 0.56 15.45 11.12
C ASP A 30 1.76 16.41 11.21
N ALA A 31 2.88 15.95 11.81
CA ALA A 31 4.11 16.71 11.87
C ALA A 31 4.70 16.96 10.47
N LEU A 32 4.60 15.98 9.57
CA LEU A 32 4.99 16.15 8.17
C LEU A 32 4.10 17.18 7.47
N ALA A 33 2.77 17.07 7.62
CA ALA A 33 1.80 18.01 7.07
C ALA A 33 2.00 19.44 7.61
N GLY A 34 2.31 19.58 8.89
CA GLY A 34 2.55 20.88 9.55
C GLY A 34 3.82 21.60 9.08
N ARG A 35 4.78 20.89 8.49
CA ARG A 35 6.04 21.43 7.93
C ARG A 35 6.01 21.60 6.42
N GLY A 36 4.93 21.21 5.76
CA GLY A 36 4.83 21.17 4.32
C GLY A 36 3.53 21.72 3.77
N VAL A 37 3.13 21.17 2.65
CA VAL A 37 1.86 21.48 1.97
C VAL A 37 0.97 20.24 1.99
N ARG A 38 -0.24 20.39 2.52
CA ARG A 38 -1.30 19.40 2.48
C ARG A 38 -2.28 19.74 1.36
N PHE A 39 -2.47 18.82 0.43
CA PHE A 39 -3.44 18.96 -0.66
C PHE A 39 -4.79 18.45 -0.16
N SER A 40 -5.77 19.35 -0.02
CA SER A 40 -7.13 19.00 0.42
C SER A 40 -7.93 18.28 -0.66
N ASN A 41 -7.58 18.49 -1.92
CA ASN A 41 -8.23 17.88 -3.08
C ASN A 41 -7.16 17.23 -3.97
N ALA A 42 -6.88 15.95 -3.73
CA ALA A 42 -5.98 15.13 -4.53
C ALA A 42 -6.71 13.85 -4.95
N PHE A 43 -6.82 13.62 -6.24
CA PHE A 43 -7.58 12.51 -6.82
C PHE A 43 -6.64 11.58 -7.58
N CYS A 44 -6.76 10.28 -7.33
CA CYS A 44 -6.11 9.28 -8.19
C CYS A 44 -6.80 9.26 -9.57
N GLN A 45 -6.08 8.85 -10.61
CA GLN A 45 -6.61 8.82 -11.96
C GLN A 45 -7.46 7.57 -12.25
N ALA A 46 -7.33 6.56 -11.41
CA ALA A 46 -8.16 5.36 -11.39
C ALA A 46 -8.10 4.76 -9.98
N PRO A 47 -9.22 4.31 -9.40
CA PRO A 47 -9.25 3.75 -8.05
C PRO A 47 -8.89 2.26 -8.05
N LEU A 48 -7.75 1.90 -8.67
CA LEU A 48 -7.23 0.55 -8.77
C LEU A 48 -5.70 0.62 -8.84
N CYS A 49 -4.99 -0.26 -8.10
CA CYS A 49 -3.54 -0.19 -7.89
C CYS A 49 -2.73 -0.02 -9.19
N GLY A 50 -2.84 -0.94 -10.14
CA GLY A 50 -2.08 -0.90 -11.41
C GLY A 50 -2.32 0.37 -12.24
N PRO A 51 -3.57 0.71 -12.60
CA PRO A 51 -3.89 1.92 -13.34
C PRO A 51 -3.50 3.22 -12.62
N SER A 52 -3.75 3.31 -11.31
CA SER A 52 -3.36 4.47 -10.52
C SER A 52 -1.85 4.65 -10.48
N ARG A 53 -1.12 3.57 -10.17
CA ARG A 53 0.35 3.59 -10.11
C ARG A 53 0.98 3.86 -11.47
N ALA A 54 0.44 3.27 -12.55
CA ALA A 54 0.88 3.60 -13.91
C ALA A 54 0.68 5.09 -14.23
N SER A 55 -0.45 5.67 -13.84
CA SER A 55 -0.70 7.12 -13.98
C SER A 55 0.30 7.94 -13.19
N PHE A 56 0.57 7.54 -11.95
CA PHE A 56 1.55 8.19 -11.09
C PHE A 56 2.96 8.15 -11.69
N TYR A 57 3.43 6.97 -12.08
CA TYR A 57 4.80 6.82 -12.59
C TYR A 57 5.00 7.47 -13.97
N THR A 58 3.97 7.52 -14.81
CA THR A 58 4.09 8.12 -16.16
C THR A 58 3.72 9.61 -16.20
N GLY A 59 3.01 10.12 -15.17
CA GLY A 59 2.42 11.45 -15.19
C GLY A 59 1.29 11.59 -16.23
N ARG A 60 0.64 10.47 -16.64
CA ARG A 60 -0.35 10.42 -17.71
C ARG A 60 -1.68 9.87 -17.22
N TYR A 61 -2.74 10.24 -17.94
CA TYR A 61 -4.07 9.65 -17.73
C TYR A 61 -4.13 8.20 -18.25
N VAL A 62 -5.01 7.40 -17.68
CA VAL A 62 -5.26 5.99 -18.08
C VAL A 62 -5.49 5.86 -19.58
N ALA A 63 -6.29 6.74 -20.18
CA ALA A 63 -6.53 6.75 -21.63
C ALA A 63 -5.27 6.93 -22.48
N SER A 64 -4.20 7.51 -21.92
CA SER A 64 -2.94 7.76 -22.62
C SER A 64 -1.96 6.59 -22.46
N HIS A 65 -1.75 6.09 -21.24
CA HIS A 65 -0.81 4.98 -21.01
C HIS A 65 -1.44 3.60 -21.26
N GLY A 66 -2.78 3.46 -21.18
CA GLY A 66 -3.53 2.27 -21.58
C GLY A 66 -3.54 1.12 -20.57
N VAL A 67 -3.04 1.32 -19.35
CA VAL A 67 -3.15 0.35 -18.23
C VAL A 67 -4.51 0.54 -17.58
N MET A 68 -5.46 -0.36 -17.81
CA MET A 68 -6.85 -0.26 -17.34
C MET A 68 -7.16 -1.22 -16.20
N ALA A 69 -6.32 -2.25 -16.01
CA ALA A 69 -6.45 -3.25 -14.95
C ALA A 69 -5.07 -3.58 -14.35
N ASN A 70 -5.03 -4.24 -13.20
CA ASN A 70 -3.78 -4.61 -12.52
C ASN A 70 -2.89 -5.53 -13.38
N GLU A 71 -3.50 -6.31 -14.29
CA GLU A 71 -2.77 -7.25 -15.14
C GLU A 71 -2.26 -6.62 -16.46
N ASP A 72 -2.67 -5.39 -16.76
CA ASP A 72 -2.27 -4.73 -17.99
C ASP A 72 -0.82 -4.25 -17.94
N PRO A 73 0.02 -4.60 -18.93
CA PRO A 73 1.39 -4.14 -18.97
C PRO A 73 1.51 -2.71 -19.49
N LEU A 74 2.42 -1.94 -18.93
CA LEU A 74 2.86 -0.67 -19.51
C LEU A 74 3.62 -0.92 -20.81
N LYS A 75 3.50 -0.01 -21.78
CA LYS A 75 4.22 -0.09 -23.06
C LYS A 75 5.73 0.05 -22.80
N LEU A 76 6.54 -0.79 -23.44
CA LEU A 76 8.01 -0.80 -23.26
C LEU A 76 8.73 0.53 -23.58
N GLY A 77 8.16 1.36 -24.38
CA GLY A 77 8.72 2.69 -24.71
C GLY A 77 8.17 3.83 -23.87
N GLU A 78 7.35 3.53 -22.86
CA GLU A 78 6.79 4.55 -21.99
C GLU A 78 7.85 4.96 -20.94
N LEU A 79 8.17 6.25 -20.89
CA LEU A 79 9.07 6.78 -19.87
C LEU A 79 8.33 6.96 -18.54
N THR A 80 9.01 6.62 -17.48
CA THR A 80 8.47 6.66 -16.13
C THR A 80 9.28 7.58 -15.22
N LEU A 81 8.75 7.88 -14.04
CA LEU A 81 9.41 8.71 -13.04
C LEU A 81 10.84 8.23 -12.75
N GLY A 82 11.06 6.91 -12.63
CA GLY A 82 12.39 6.36 -12.38
C GLY A 82 13.38 6.64 -13.52
N ASP A 83 12.91 6.64 -14.79
CA ASP A 83 13.75 7.00 -15.93
C ASP A 83 14.15 8.48 -15.89
N TYR A 84 13.21 9.40 -15.66
CA TYR A 84 13.50 10.84 -15.54
C TYR A 84 14.42 11.17 -14.36
N LEU A 85 14.27 10.47 -13.23
CA LEU A 85 15.16 10.62 -12.08
C LEU A 85 16.57 10.13 -12.41
N GLY A 86 16.69 9.00 -13.13
CA GLY A 86 17.97 8.49 -13.63
C GLY A 86 18.67 9.48 -14.57
N ASP A 87 17.93 10.08 -15.50
CA ASP A 87 18.44 11.12 -16.40
C ASP A 87 18.90 12.38 -15.64
N ALA A 88 18.27 12.69 -14.50
CA ALA A 88 18.69 13.75 -13.60
C ALA A 88 19.91 13.38 -12.70
N GLY A 89 20.47 12.18 -12.88
CA GLY A 89 21.61 11.67 -12.13
C GLY A 89 21.29 11.27 -10.70
N MET A 90 20.05 10.86 -10.43
CA MET A 90 19.62 10.31 -9.14
C MET A 90 19.59 8.79 -9.20
N GLU A 91 19.98 8.13 -8.12
CA GLU A 91 19.70 6.71 -7.92
C GLU A 91 18.23 6.55 -7.51
N ALA A 92 17.43 5.98 -8.39
CA ALA A 92 16.01 5.73 -8.15
C ALA A 92 15.79 4.28 -7.68
N VAL A 93 15.36 4.12 -6.43
CA VAL A 93 15.23 2.82 -5.75
C VAL A 93 13.83 2.63 -5.21
N VAL A 94 13.31 1.39 -5.25
CA VAL A 94 12.02 1.02 -4.66
C VAL A 94 12.20 0.00 -3.54
N VAL A 95 11.47 0.23 -2.45
CA VAL A 95 11.24 -0.72 -1.35
C VAL A 95 9.75 -0.93 -1.20
N GLY A 96 9.29 -2.17 -1.28
CA GLY A 96 7.89 -2.55 -1.16
C GLY A 96 7.19 -2.75 -2.51
N LYS A 97 5.97 -2.25 -2.67
CA LYS A 97 5.11 -2.52 -3.82
C LYS A 97 5.36 -1.56 -4.99
N SER A 98 5.69 -2.06 -6.18
CA SER A 98 5.85 -1.25 -7.39
C SER A 98 4.70 -1.38 -8.39
N GLU A 99 4.07 -2.56 -8.49
CA GLU A 99 3.05 -2.92 -9.51
C GLU A 99 3.51 -2.63 -10.96
N GLY A 100 4.83 -2.60 -11.18
CA GLY A 100 5.36 -2.46 -12.52
C GLY A 100 5.17 -3.75 -13.31
N ARG A 101 4.57 -3.62 -14.48
CA ARG A 101 4.41 -4.73 -15.43
C ARG A 101 4.79 -4.30 -16.83
N PHE A 102 5.41 -5.18 -17.58
CA PHE A 102 5.75 -4.95 -18.97
C PHE A 102 5.49 -6.23 -19.81
N ASN A 103 5.39 -6.06 -21.11
CA ASN A 103 5.20 -7.20 -21.99
C ASN A 103 6.51 -7.95 -22.22
N ALA A 104 6.77 -8.99 -21.43
CA ALA A 104 7.98 -9.80 -21.50
C ALA A 104 8.23 -10.43 -22.88
N ARG A 105 7.18 -10.69 -23.68
CA ARG A 105 7.34 -11.23 -25.05
C ARG A 105 7.93 -10.20 -26.02
N ALA A 106 7.86 -8.91 -25.70
CA ALA A 106 8.42 -7.85 -26.53
C ALA A 106 9.88 -7.50 -26.18
N THR A 107 10.42 -7.97 -25.06
CA THR A 107 11.75 -7.60 -24.59
C THR A 107 12.86 -7.95 -25.58
N SER A 108 12.75 -9.09 -26.28
CA SER A 108 13.72 -9.48 -27.30
C SER A 108 13.80 -8.50 -28.47
N ARG A 109 12.73 -7.76 -28.77
CA ARG A 109 12.71 -6.74 -29.84
C ARG A 109 13.47 -5.47 -29.44
N PHE A 110 13.71 -5.27 -28.15
CA PHE A 110 14.37 -4.11 -27.57
C PHE A 110 15.74 -4.44 -26.96
N ASN A 111 16.26 -5.65 -27.23
CA ASN A 111 17.54 -6.15 -26.71
C ASN A 111 17.62 -6.13 -25.17
N VAL A 112 16.50 -6.31 -24.48
CA VAL A 112 16.44 -6.43 -23.02
C VAL A 112 16.74 -7.87 -22.64
N SER A 113 17.85 -8.09 -21.94
CA SER A 113 18.25 -9.42 -21.47
C SER A 113 17.54 -9.78 -20.16
N PRO A 114 17.07 -11.03 -19.99
CA PRO A 114 16.54 -11.51 -18.73
C PRO A 114 17.52 -11.31 -17.57
N GLY A 115 17.03 -10.86 -16.42
CA GLY A 115 17.83 -10.59 -15.22
C GLY A 115 18.69 -9.32 -15.29
N SER A 116 18.66 -8.57 -16.40
CA SER A 116 19.45 -7.34 -16.53
C SER A 116 18.86 -6.20 -15.69
N THR A 117 19.72 -5.23 -15.33
CA THR A 117 19.29 -3.97 -14.68
C THR A 117 18.20 -3.26 -15.50
N GLN A 118 18.26 -3.34 -16.83
CA GLN A 118 17.23 -2.78 -17.70
C GLN A 118 15.88 -3.47 -17.52
N GLU A 119 15.85 -4.80 -17.43
CA GLU A 119 14.62 -5.54 -17.15
C GLU A 119 14.07 -5.21 -15.76
N GLN A 120 14.94 -5.14 -14.74
CA GLN A 120 14.54 -4.76 -13.39
C GLN A 120 13.91 -3.37 -13.36
N ARG A 121 14.48 -2.38 -14.07
CA ARG A 121 13.89 -1.05 -14.19
C ARG A 121 12.54 -1.08 -14.91
N LEU A 122 12.41 -1.80 -16.02
CA LEU A 122 11.14 -1.95 -16.75
C LEU A 122 10.06 -2.60 -15.87
N SER A 123 10.43 -3.59 -15.06
CA SER A 123 9.54 -4.28 -14.12
C SER A 123 9.10 -3.40 -12.95
N ASN A 124 9.80 -2.30 -12.68
CA ASN A 124 9.59 -1.46 -11.51
C ASN A 124 9.50 0.04 -11.87
N ASN A 125 8.94 0.36 -13.05
CA ASN A 125 8.63 1.73 -13.46
C ASN A 125 9.85 2.67 -13.42
N GLY A 126 11.01 2.16 -13.86
CA GLY A 126 12.28 2.88 -13.90
C GLY A 126 13.10 2.82 -12.60
N PHE A 127 12.55 2.31 -11.51
CA PHE A 127 13.25 2.15 -10.24
C PHE A 127 14.04 0.84 -10.17
N LEU A 128 15.15 0.84 -9.46
CA LEU A 128 15.85 -0.38 -9.08
C LEU A 128 15.23 -0.98 -7.82
N PRO A 129 14.92 -2.27 -7.80
CA PRO A 129 14.40 -2.90 -6.59
C PRO A 129 15.53 -3.06 -5.55
N TYR A 130 15.35 -2.51 -4.37
CA TYR A 130 16.15 -2.84 -3.18
C TYR A 130 15.53 -4.02 -2.44
N GLU A 131 14.20 -3.97 -2.24
CA GLU A 131 13.39 -5.08 -1.74
C GLU A 131 11.98 -4.97 -2.31
N LEU A 132 11.45 -6.04 -2.88
CA LEU A 132 10.10 -6.05 -3.42
C LEU A 132 9.16 -6.84 -2.51
N PHE A 133 8.02 -6.22 -2.23
CA PHE A 133 6.97 -6.85 -1.46
C PHE A 133 5.59 -6.34 -1.93
N ALA A 134 4.87 -7.14 -2.70
CA ALA A 134 3.56 -6.76 -3.25
C ALA A 134 2.37 -7.11 -2.33
N GLY A 135 2.59 -7.94 -1.30
CA GLY A 135 1.72 -8.08 -0.15
C GLY A 135 0.53 -9.03 -0.26
N LEU A 136 0.31 -9.71 -1.38
CA LEU A 136 -0.77 -10.69 -1.52
C LEU A 136 -0.23 -11.98 -2.12
N TYR A 137 0.02 -12.96 -1.27
CA TYR A 137 0.66 -14.21 -1.68
C TYR A 137 -0.14 -15.45 -1.23
N PRO A 138 -1.43 -15.57 -1.66
CA PRO A 138 -2.19 -16.80 -1.41
C PRO A 138 -1.58 -17.98 -2.17
N ASP A 139 -1.71 -19.19 -1.65
CA ASP A 139 -1.36 -20.39 -2.38
C ASP A 139 -2.21 -20.52 -3.66
N PRO A 140 -1.60 -20.91 -4.81
CA PRO A 140 -0.20 -21.24 -5.08
C PRO A 140 0.65 -20.09 -5.65
N ILE A 141 0.30 -18.83 -5.39
CA ILE A 141 0.90 -17.64 -6.07
C ILE A 141 2.22 -17.20 -5.42
N LEU A 142 2.63 -17.81 -4.29
CA LEU A 142 3.85 -17.42 -3.57
C LEU A 142 5.09 -17.54 -4.49
N PRO A 143 5.84 -16.45 -4.73
CA PRO A 143 7.13 -16.53 -5.41
C PRO A 143 8.12 -17.32 -4.59
N ALA A 144 8.96 -18.13 -5.28
CA ALA A 144 9.96 -18.97 -4.62
C ALA A 144 11.06 -18.17 -3.91
N ASP A 145 11.31 -16.94 -4.38
CA ASP A 145 12.38 -16.03 -3.96
C ASP A 145 11.85 -14.77 -3.24
N LEU A 146 10.70 -14.86 -2.57
CA LEU A 146 10.15 -13.74 -1.82
C LEU A 146 10.99 -13.47 -0.56
N GLY A 147 11.69 -12.33 -0.53
CA GLY A 147 12.56 -11.94 0.58
C GLY A 147 11.87 -11.93 1.94
N TYR A 148 10.61 -11.49 2.01
CA TYR A 148 9.84 -11.54 3.25
C TYR A 148 9.58 -12.97 3.75
N SER A 149 9.34 -13.92 2.87
CA SER A 149 9.18 -15.34 3.26
C SER A 149 10.49 -15.93 3.82
N ASP A 150 11.61 -15.59 3.23
CA ASP A 150 12.94 -16.02 3.72
C ASP A 150 13.28 -15.33 5.04
N TYR A 151 12.95 -14.07 5.17
CA TYR A 151 13.06 -13.33 6.44
C TYR A 151 12.23 -14.01 7.54
N LEU A 152 10.96 -14.32 7.31
CA LEU A 152 10.11 -15.00 8.28
C LEU A 152 10.68 -16.36 8.68
N ARG A 153 11.11 -17.18 7.71
CA ARG A 153 11.73 -18.48 7.98
C ARG A 153 12.98 -18.35 8.85
N SER A 154 13.82 -17.37 8.59
CA SER A 154 15.06 -17.13 9.35
C SER A 154 14.79 -16.70 10.81
N HIS A 155 13.59 -16.17 11.08
CA HIS A 155 13.16 -15.76 12.43
C HIS A 155 12.25 -16.80 13.10
N GLY A 156 12.17 -18.02 12.58
CA GLY A 156 11.42 -19.11 13.19
C GLY A 156 9.95 -19.22 12.78
N PHE A 157 9.50 -18.36 11.88
CA PHE A 157 8.14 -18.39 11.30
C PHE A 157 8.12 -19.22 10.02
N GLY A 158 8.35 -20.54 10.14
CA GLY A 158 8.48 -21.46 9.03
C GLY A 158 7.15 -21.84 8.37
N GLY A 159 7.25 -22.70 7.33
CA GLY A 159 6.14 -23.24 6.55
C GLY A 159 6.36 -23.06 5.05
N ASP A 160 5.51 -23.72 4.26
CA ASP A 160 5.57 -23.61 2.79
C ASP A 160 5.25 -22.18 2.33
N ASN A 161 4.22 -21.58 2.93
CA ASN A 161 3.86 -20.18 2.74
C ASN A 161 3.81 -19.45 4.10
N PRO A 162 4.94 -18.88 4.56
CA PRO A 162 4.99 -18.15 5.83
C PRO A 162 4.08 -16.92 5.85
N TRP A 163 3.88 -16.25 4.72
CA TRP A 163 2.97 -15.13 4.62
C TRP A 163 1.53 -15.54 4.98
N GLU A 164 1.00 -16.57 4.33
CA GLU A 164 -0.36 -17.06 4.61
C GLU A 164 -0.48 -17.63 6.03
N THR A 165 0.55 -18.37 6.46
CA THR A 165 0.52 -19.08 7.75
C THR A 165 0.66 -18.15 8.95
N TRP A 166 1.41 -17.04 8.83
CA TRP A 166 1.74 -16.16 9.95
C TRP A 166 1.21 -14.74 9.78
N ALA A 167 1.53 -14.06 8.68
CA ALA A 167 1.13 -12.66 8.49
C ALA A 167 -0.37 -12.53 8.20
N ASN A 168 -0.96 -13.47 7.44
CA ASN A 168 -2.38 -13.49 7.08
C ASN A 168 -3.20 -14.51 7.86
N SER A 169 -2.86 -14.78 9.11
CA SER A 169 -3.61 -15.69 9.97
C SER A 169 -3.66 -15.20 11.41
N ALA A 170 -4.68 -15.64 12.13
CA ALA A 170 -4.89 -15.34 13.56
C ALA A 170 -5.24 -16.63 14.31
N ILE A 171 -5.32 -16.53 15.64
CA ILE A 171 -5.84 -17.61 16.51
C ILE A 171 -7.16 -17.12 17.08
N ASP A 172 -8.22 -17.91 16.89
CA ASP A 172 -9.54 -17.62 17.44
C ASP A 172 -9.64 -18.00 18.94
N ASN A 173 -10.78 -17.70 19.54
CA ASN A 173 -11.03 -17.98 20.97
C ASN A 173 -11.01 -19.48 21.33
N ASP A 174 -11.17 -20.36 20.35
CA ASP A 174 -11.10 -21.82 20.52
C ASP A 174 -9.67 -22.37 20.31
N GLY A 175 -8.69 -21.48 20.07
CA GLY A 175 -7.30 -21.84 19.79
C GLY A 175 -7.04 -22.34 18.37
N LYS A 176 -8.00 -22.16 17.45
CA LYS A 176 -7.88 -22.57 16.05
C LYS A 176 -7.25 -21.48 15.22
N ILE A 177 -6.35 -21.87 14.31
CA ILE A 177 -5.81 -20.95 13.29
C ILE A 177 -6.91 -20.62 12.27
N VAL A 178 -7.15 -19.34 12.07
CA VAL A 178 -8.12 -18.77 11.13
C VAL A 178 -7.47 -17.82 10.16
N SER A 179 -8.04 -17.68 8.97
CA SER A 179 -7.47 -16.88 7.88
C SER A 179 -7.89 -15.41 7.97
N GLY A 180 -6.95 -14.50 7.68
CA GLY A 180 -7.20 -13.06 7.53
C GLY A 180 -8.03 -12.71 6.29
N TRP A 181 -8.17 -13.63 5.32
CA TRP A 181 -9.09 -13.42 4.19
C TRP A 181 -10.55 -13.27 4.59
N GLN A 182 -10.90 -13.67 5.80
CA GLN A 182 -12.27 -13.60 6.31
C GLN A 182 -12.45 -12.36 7.18
N MET A 183 -13.19 -11.38 6.72
CA MET A 183 -13.44 -10.10 7.42
C MET A 183 -13.92 -10.25 8.87
N ARG A 184 -14.64 -11.34 9.19
CA ARG A 184 -15.07 -11.66 10.57
C ARG A 184 -13.91 -11.88 11.54
N ASN A 185 -12.72 -12.17 11.03
CA ASN A 185 -11.51 -12.41 11.83
C ASN A 185 -10.68 -11.12 12.00
N ALA A 186 -11.10 -10.00 11.41
CA ALA A 186 -10.32 -8.75 11.39
C ALA A 186 -9.96 -8.23 12.78
N ALA A 187 -10.84 -8.41 13.78
CA ALA A 187 -10.59 -7.98 15.15
C ALA A 187 -9.58 -8.86 15.92
N LEU A 188 -9.10 -9.95 15.32
CA LEU A 188 -8.10 -10.81 15.95
C LEU A 188 -6.69 -10.30 15.63
N ALA A 189 -5.73 -10.54 16.56
CA ALA A 189 -4.34 -10.24 16.29
C ALA A 189 -3.75 -11.18 15.24
N ALA A 190 -3.00 -10.63 14.28
CA ALA A 190 -2.17 -11.44 13.40
C ALA A 190 -1.21 -12.31 14.23
N ARG A 191 -0.93 -13.53 13.76
CA ARG A 191 0.00 -14.43 14.44
C ARG A 191 1.45 -13.97 14.40
N VAL A 192 1.80 -13.22 13.37
CA VAL A 192 3.13 -12.62 13.29
C VAL A 192 3.24 -11.49 14.31
N PRO A 193 4.30 -11.44 15.15
CA PRO A 193 4.58 -10.30 16.00
C PRO A 193 4.79 -9.02 15.21
N GLU A 194 4.55 -7.88 15.84
CA GLU A 194 4.60 -6.57 15.17
C GLU A 194 5.94 -6.32 14.49
N GLU A 195 7.04 -6.59 15.18
CA GLU A 195 8.41 -6.40 14.70
C GLU A 195 8.78 -7.25 13.48
N HIS A 196 7.96 -8.24 13.16
CA HIS A 196 8.10 -9.11 11.98
C HIS A 196 6.95 -8.95 10.99
N SER A 197 6.08 -7.96 11.19
CA SER A 197 4.97 -7.68 10.28
C SER A 197 5.46 -7.16 8.92
N GLU A 198 4.58 -7.21 7.94
CA GLU A 198 4.82 -6.66 6.59
C GLU A 198 5.28 -5.20 6.63
N THR A 199 4.63 -4.39 7.46
CA THR A 199 4.95 -2.96 7.63
C THR A 199 6.32 -2.78 8.26
N ALA A 200 6.64 -3.54 9.31
CA ALA A 200 7.94 -3.51 9.97
C ALA A 200 9.06 -3.93 9.02
N PHE A 201 8.90 -5.05 8.32
CA PHE A 201 9.87 -5.55 7.35
C PHE A 201 10.16 -4.51 6.26
N THR A 202 9.12 -3.95 5.64
CA THR A 202 9.27 -2.93 4.59
C THR A 202 9.97 -1.68 5.12
N THR A 203 9.66 -1.28 6.36
CA THR A 203 10.34 -0.16 7.03
C THR A 203 11.81 -0.45 7.26
N ASP A 204 12.14 -1.62 7.77
CA ASP A 204 13.52 -2.00 8.07
C ASP A 204 14.38 -2.05 6.80
N ARG A 205 13.84 -2.52 5.68
CA ARG A 205 14.54 -2.46 4.37
C ARG A 205 14.77 -1.01 3.91
N ALA A 206 13.82 -0.11 4.15
CA ALA A 206 14.00 1.31 3.86
C ALA A 206 15.06 1.95 4.76
N LEU A 207 15.08 1.60 6.05
CA LEU A 207 16.10 2.06 7.00
C LEU A 207 17.49 1.55 6.61
N ASP A 208 17.62 0.30 6.20
CA ASP A 208 18.88 -0.27 5.71
C ASP A 208 19.42 0.50 4.49
N PHE A 209 18.54 0.83 3.54
CA PHE A 209 18.93 1.67 2.40
C PHE A 209 19.42 3.05 2.85
N ILE A 210 18.67 3.72 3.74
CA ILE A 210 19.03 5.05 4.25
C ILE A 210 20.34 5.00 5.06
N ASP A 211 20.59 3.94 5.80
CA ASP A 211 21.84 3.78 6.57
C ASP A 211 23.08 3.71 5.67
N GLY A 212 22.94 3.16 4.47
CA GLY A 212 24.00 3.14 3.45
C GLY A 212 24.31 4.49 2.80
N LEU A 213 23.45 5.50 2.98
CA LEU A 213 23.58 6.78 2.31
C LEU A 213 24.52 7.75 3.03
N SER A 214 25.13 8.63 2.24
CA SER A 214 25.89 9.80 2.68
C SER A 214 25.19 11.09 2.25
N VAL A 215 25.59 12.21 2.82
CA VAL A 215 25.06 13.54 2.47
C VAL A 215 25.40 13.98 1.03
N ALA A 216 26.37 13.31 0.40
CA ALA A 216 26.79 13.58 -0.98
C ALA A 216 25.96 12.85 -2.02
N ASP A 217 25.23 11.81 -1.61
CA ASP A 217 24.47 10.95 -2.52
C ASP A 217 23.23 11.68 -3.05
N LYS A 218 22.89 11.38 -4.30
CA LYS A 218 21.67 11.85 -4.96
C LYS A 218 20.74 10.66 -5.18
N TRP A 219 19.65 10.62 -4.46
CA TRP A 219 18.77 9.47 -4.44
C TRP A 219 17.29 9.85 -4.43
N CYS A 220 16.48 8.95 -4.95
CA CYS A 220 15.05 8.89 -4.73
C CYS A 220 14.70 7.50 -4.20
N LEU A 221 14.22 7.43 -2.97
CA LEU A 221 13.63 6.22 -2.40
C LEU A 221 12.11 6.26 -2.56
N HIS A 222 11.56 5.33 -3.33
CA HIS A 222 10.14 5.04 -3.34
C HIS A 222 9.85 3.95 -2.30
N LEU A 223 9.35 4.36 -1.13
CA LEU A 223 8.91 3.49 -0.06
C LEU A 223 7.42 3.26 -0.20
N SER A 224 7.03 2.05 -0.58
CA SER A 224 5.65 1.71 -0.90
C SER A 224 5.12 0.60 0.00
N TYR A 225 4.34 1.01 1.00
CA TYR A 225 3.66 0.10 1.92
C TYR A 225 2.44 -0.55 1.27
N ILE A 226 2.22 -1.83 1.60
CA ILE A 226 1.00 -2.54 1.20
C ILE A 226 -0.18 -2.18 2.10
N LYS A 227 0.07 -1.87 3.37
CA LYS A 227 -1.00 -1.49 4.31
C LYS A 227 -1.40 -0.03 4.11
N PRO A 228 -2.69 0.30 4.42
CA PRO A 228 -3.74 -0.52 5.07
C PRO A 228 -4.58 -1.41 4.13
N HIS A 229 -4.11 -1.71 2.91
CA HIS A 229 -4.78 -2.65 1.99
C HIS A 229 -5.14 -3.97 2.69
N TRP A 230 -6.31 -4.54 2.35
CA TRP A 230 -6.70 -5.86 2.83
C TRP A 230 -5.67 -6.96 2.48
N PRO A 231 -5.64 -8.11 3.17
CA PRO A 231 -6.53 -8.53 4.27
C PRO A 231 -6.43 -7.61 5.49
N TYR A 232 -7.61 -7.33 6.09
CA TYR A 232 -7.68 -6.47 7.28
C TYR A 232 -7.32 -7.32 8.51
N LEU A 233 -6.03 -7.42 8.78
CA LEU A 233 -5.50 -8.12 9.95
C LEU A 233 -4.27 -7.36 10.44
N ALA A 234 -4.29 -6.93 11.69
CA ALA A 234 -3.21 -6.16 12.29
C ALA A 234 -2.49 -6.97 13.36
N PRO A 235 -1.18 -6.81 13.55
CA PRO A 235 -0.47 -7.42 14.66
C PRO A 235 -0.84 -6.74 15.98
N ALA A 236 -0.62 -7.42 17.11
CA ALA A 236 -0.71 -6.78 18.42
C ALA A 236 0.43 -5.74 18.55
N PRO A 237 0.20 -4.54 19.16
CA PRO A 237 -1.04 -4.13 19.82
C PRO A 237 -2.07 -3.46 18.89
N TYR A 238 -1.75 -3.23 17.61
CA TYR A 238 -2.54 -2.40 16.68
C TYR A 238 -3.93 -2.97 16.38
N HIS A 239 -4.13 -4.29 16.49
CA HIS A 239 -5.43 -4.94 16.28
C HIS A 239 -6.51 -4.47 17.28
N ASP A 240 -6.12 -3.96 18.45
CA ASP A 240 -7.00 -3.60 19.58
C ASP A 240 -6.87 -2.11 19.99
N CYS A 241 -6.32 -1.26 19.10
CA CYS A 241 -6.17 0.17 19.38
C CYS A 241 -7.50 0.93 19.29
N PHE A 242 -8.48 0.40 18.57
CA PHE A 242 -9.76 1.06 18.30
C PHE A 242 -10.91 0.06 18.45
N GLY A 243 -12.08 0.58 18.84
CA GLY A 243 -13.30 -0.20 19.01
C GLY A 243 -14.43 0.18 18.04
N PRO A 244 -15.52 -0.60 18.02
CA PRO A 244 -16.67 -0.36 17.17
C PRO A 244 -17.32 1.02 17.38
N GLU A 245 -17.22 1.59 18.57
CA GLU A 245 -17.75 2.91 18.94
C GLU A 245 -17.02 4.09 18.27
N GLN A 246 -15.85 3.82 17.69
CA GLN A 246 -15.03 4.80 17.00
C GLN A 246 -15.20 4.73 15.47
N VAL A 247 -16.09 3.86 14.99
CA VAL A 247 -16.40 3.74 13.55
C VAL A 247 -17.33 4.88 13.14
N MET A 248 -16.88 5.68 12.19
CA MET A 248 -17.71 6.75 11.62
C MET A 248 -18.90 6.17 10.86
N SER A 249 -20.00 6.91 10.83
CA SER A 249 -21.15 6.56 10.00
C SER A 249 -20.75 6.51 8.52
N ALA A 250 -21.29 5.53 7.79
CA ALA A 250 -21.06 5.48 6.35
C ALA A 250 -21.75 6.65 5.64
N VAL A 251 -21.10 7.18 4.63
CA VAL A 251 -21.68 8.14 3.69
C VAL A 251 -22.50 7.37 2.67
N ARG A 252 -23.78 7.16 2.94
CA ARG A 252 -24.68 6.41 2.05
C ARG A 252 -26.15 6.74 2.33
N CYS A 253 -27.01 6.62 1.32
CA CYS A 253 -28.45 6.77 1.46
C CYS A 253 -29.19 5.68 0.66
N ASP A 254 -30.43 5.37 1.08
CA ASP A 254 -31.23 4.32 0.44
C ASP A 254 -31.61 4.66 -1.01
N SER A 255 -31.68 5.94 -1.37
CA SER A 255 -31.98 6.36 -2.74
C SER A 255 -30.93 5.90 -3.76
N GLU A 256 -29.68 5.71 -3.36
CA GLU A 256 -28.60 5.19 -4.25
C GLU A 256 -28.87 3.76 -4.73
N ARG A 257 -29.73 3.02 -4.01
CA ARG A 257 -30.12 1.64 -4.33
C ARG A 257 -31.38 1.55 -5.18
N HIS A 258 -32.06 2.69 -5.42
CA HIS A 258 -33.27 2.75 -6.23
C HIS A 258 -32.88 3.09 -7.68
N ASP A 259 -33.03 2.12 -8.59
CA ASP A 259 -32.72 2.23 -10.03
C ASP A 259 -31.29 2.78 -10.29
N PRO A 260 -30.24 2.17 -9.68
CA PRO A 260 -28.88 2.62 -9.88
C PRO A 260 -28.42 2.36 -11.33
N HIS A 261 -27.42 3.14 -11.78
CA HIS A 261 -26.77 2.84 -13.05
C HIS A 261 -26.27 1.38 -13.07
N PRO A 262 -26.42 0.62 -14.18
CA PRO A 262 -26.08 -0.81 -14.22
C PRO A 262 -24.67 -1.16 -13.80
N VAL A 263 -23.67 -0.31 -14.07
CA VAL A 263 -22.28 -0.49 -13.61
C VAL A 263 -22.25 -0.43 -12.08
N TYR A 264 -22.84 0.59 -11.49
CA TYR A 264 -22.90 0.76 -10.03
C TYR A 264 -23.63 -0.40 -9.36
N GLN A 265 -24.76 -0.83 -9.93
CA GLN A 265 -25.47 -2.02 -9.48
C GLN A 265 -24.60 -3.28 -9.46
N ALA A 266 -23.78 -3.46 -10.50
CA ALA A 266 -22.86 -4.60 -10.58
C ALA A 266 -21.81 -4.56 -9.48
N PHE A 267 -21.26 -3.39 -9.14
CA PHE A 267 -20.32 -3.25 -8.03
C PHE A 267 -20.97 -3.46 -6.66
N MET A 268 -22.17 -2.91 -6.43
CA MET A 268 -22.94 -3.21 -5.21
C MET A 268 -23.27 -4.71 -5.05
N ALA A 269 -23.36 -5.45 -6.15
CA ALA A 269 -23.62 -6.89 -6.14
C ALA A 269 -22.39 -7.75 -5.83
N GLN A 270 -21.19 -7.18 -5.80
CA GLN A 270 -19.97 -7.92 -5.41
C GLN A 270 -20.00 -8.30 -3.93
N ASP A 271 -19.35 -9.40 -3.58
CA ASP A 271 -19.43 -9.96 -2.22
C ASP A 271 -18.80 -9.03 -1.18
N TYR A 272 -17.70 -8.32 -1.51
CA TYR A 272 -17.09 -7.35 -0.62
C TYR A 272 -18.02 -6.14 -0.38
N SER A 273 -18.71 -5.63 -1.40
CA SER A 273 -19.71 -4.56 -1.24
C SER A 273 -20.91 -5.01 -0.39
N LYS A 274 -21.44 -6.23 -0.63
CA LYS A 274 -22.48 -6.82 0.22
C LYS A 274 -22.02 -6.97 1.67
N ASN A 275 -20.76 -7.33 1.90
CA ASN A 275 -20.20 -7.41 3.24
C ASN A 275 -20.15 -6.03 3.90
N PHE A 276 -19.54 -5.05 3.27
CA PHE A 276 -19.42 -3.69 3.81
C PHE A 276 -20.76 -2.91 3.87
N SER A 277 -21.81 -3.37 3.18
CA SER A 277 -23.14 -2.80 3.33
C SER A 277 -23.77 -3.08 4.71
N ARG A 278 -23.22 -4.00 5.48
CA ARG A 278 -23.67 -4.38 6.82
C ARG A 278 -22.81 -3.67 7.89
N ASP A 279 -23.49 -3.00 8.83
CA ASP A 279 -22.80 -2.23 9.86
C ASP A 279 -21.97 -3.12 10.82
N GLU A 280 -22.41 -4.36 11.08
CA GLU A 280 -21.62 -5.30 11.89
C GLU A 280 -20.27 -5.67 11.26
N VAL A 281 -20.20 -5.74 9.93
CA VAL A 281 -18.93 -5.96 9.22
C VAL A 281 -18.04 -4.71 9.31
N ARG A 282 -18.60 -3.54 9.08
CA ARG A 282 -17.88 -2.26 9.23
C ARG A 282 -17.33 -2.10 10.65
N GLN A 283 -18.12 -2.39 11.66
CA GLN A 283 -17.73 -2.34 13.08
C GLN A 283 -16.65 -3.34 13.45
N THR A 284 -16.49 -4.41 12.67
CA THR A 284 -15.40 -5.40 12.87
C THR A 284 -14.13 -5.02 12.11
N VAL A 285 -14.27 -4.50 10.88
CA VAL A 285 -13.12 -4.28 9.98
C VAL A 285 -12.48 -2.91 10.17
N ILE A 286 -13.29 -1.85 10.32
CA ILE A 286 -12.77 -0.48 10.36
C ILE A 286 -11.85 -0.21 11.55
N PRO A 287 -12.11 -0.71 12.78
CA PRO A 287 -11.15 -0.59 13.87
C PRO A 287 -9.76 -1.14 13.52
N THR A 288 -9.70 -2.29 12.85
CA THR A 288 -8.43 -2.87 12.39
C THR A 288 -7.78 -2.06 11.27
N TYR A 289 -8.56 -1.54 10.33
CA TYR A 289 -8.07 -0.60 9.31
C TYR A 289 -7.43 0.64 9.95
N MET A 290 -8.07 1.20 10.98
CA MET A 290 -7.50 2.30 11.78
C MET A 290 -6.23 1.88 12.51
N GLY A 291 -6.17 0.68 13.07
CA GLY A 291 -4.98 0.11 13.69
C GLY A 291 -3.82 -0.03 12.71
N LEU A 292 -4.07 -0.49 11.49
CA LEU A 292 -3.06 -0.58 10.43
C LEU A 292 -2.52 0.82 10.04
N ILE A 293 -3.38 1.84 10.00
CA ILE A 293 -2.94 3.23 9.75
C ILE A 293 -2.10 3.76 10.92
N LYS A 294 -2.49 3.43 12.16
CA LYS A 294 -1.69 3.80 13.33
C LYS A 294 -0.30 3.16 13.28
N GLN A 295 -0.20 1.88 12.90
CA GLN A 295 1.07 1.22 12.68
C GLN A 295 1.90 1.92 11.61
N LEU A 296 1.29 2.26 10.47
CA LEU A 296 1.96 3.01 9.41
C LEU A 296 2.50 4.35 9.89
N ASP A 297 1.72 5.11 10.65
CA ASP A 297 2.17 6.39 11.20
C ASP A 297 3.43 6.23 12.08
N ASP A 298 3.44 5.23 12.96
CA ASP A 298 4.58 4.94 13.83
C ASP A 298 5.84 4.54 13.00
N HIS A 299 5.66 3.73 11.96
CA HIS A 299 6.73 3.32 11.07
C HIS A 299 7.23 4.45 10.16
N ILE A 300 6.37 5.30 9.67
CA ILE A 300 6.74 6.52 8.95
C ILE A 300 7.57 7.43 9.89
N GLY A 301 7.17 7.52 11.15
CA GLY A 301 7.93 8.23 12.19
C GLY A 301 9.37 7.71 12.31
N ARG A 302 9.58 6.38 12.29
CA ARG A 302 10.92 5.76 12.32
C ARG A 302 11.77 6.19 11.10
N VAL A 303 11.18 6.18 9.91
CA VAL A 303 11.87 6.59 8.67
C VAL A 303 12.24 8.07 8.71
N LEU A 304 11.32 8.93 9.16
CA LEU A 304 11.58 10.37 9.30
C LEU A 304 12.67 10.66 10.33
N ALA A 305 12.66 9.96 11.46
CA ALA A 305 13.70 10.07 12.49
C ALA A 305 15.08 9.62 11.97
N LYS A 306 15.13 8.58 11.13
CA LYS A 306 16.39 8.14 10.50
C LYS A 306 16.97 9.19 9.55
N LEU A 307 16.14 9.91 8.79
CA LEU A 307 16.61 11.04 7.98
C LEU A 307 17.21 12.15 8.84
N ASP A 308 16.60 12.44 10.00
CA ASP A 308 17.11 13.43 10.94
C ASP A 308 18.45 12.97 11.55
N GLU A 309 18.55 11.71 11.99
CA GLU A 309 19.78 11.10 12.51
C GLU A 309 20.95 11.17 11.52
N LYS A 310 20.68 10.90 10.25
CA LYS A 310 21.68 10.90 9.17
C LYS A 310 22.01 12.30 8.65
N GLY A 311 21.32 13.35 9.13
CA GLY A 311 21.47 14.73 8.63
C GLY A 311 21.02 14.92 7.18
N LEU A 312 20.10 14.05 6.70
CA LEU A 312 19.59 14.06 5.33
C LEU A 312 18.31 14.88 5.18
N ARG A 313 17.61 15.17 6.28
CA ARG A 313 16.26 15.76 6.29
C ARG A 313 16.15 17.07 5.52
N GLU A 314 17.07 18.00 5.76
CA GLU A 314 17.01 19.35 5.19
C GLU A 314 17.23 19.39 3.67
N ASN A 315 17.83 18.35 3.10
CA ASN A 315 18.05 18.21 1.66
C ASN A 315 17.15 17.13 1.01
N THR A 316 16.06 16.73 1.69
CA THR A 316 15.15 15.70 1.19
C THR A 316 13.73 16.25 1.10
N LEU A 317 13.16 16.21 -0.11
CA LEU A 317 11.72 16.36 -0.31
C LEU A 317 11.03 15.05 0.12
N VAL A 318 10.16 15.15 1.11
CA VAL A 318 9.33 14.02 1.53
C VAL A 318 7.93 14.20 0.95
N VAL A 319 7.46 13.21 0.20
CA VAL A 319 6.10 13.15 -0.36
C VAL A 319 5.39 11.95 0.24
N LEU A 320 4.23 12.17 0.87
CA LEU A 320 3.34 11.11 1.34
C LEU A 320 2.06 11.12 0.52
N THR A 321 1.66 9.96 0.01
CA THR A 321 0.43 9.79 -0.76
C THR A 321 -0.16 8.38 -0.61
N SER A 322 -1.32 8.18 -1.20
CA SER A 322 -1.93 6.87 -1.46
C SER A 322 -2.09 6.66 -2.96
N ASP A 323 -2.15 5.42 -3.41
CA ASP A 323 -2.52 5.11 -4.80
C ASP A 323 -4.04 5.23 -5.04
N HIS A 324 -4.86 4.87 -4.07
CA HIS A 324 -6.32 5.04 -4.02
C HIS A 324 -6.81 4.86 -2.58
N GLY A 325 -8.10 5.12 -2.34
CA GLY A 325 -8.77 4.86 -1.07
C GLY A 325 -9.47 3.51 -1.03
N ASP A 326 -10.38 3.38 -0.05
CA ASP A 326 -11.29 2.25 0.16
C ASP A 326 -12.70 2.80 0.46
N TYR A 327 -13.74 2.19 -0.05
CA TYR A 327 -15.11 2.61 0.24
C TYR A 327 -15.52 2.33 1.69
N LEU A 328 -15.07 1.25 2.30
CA LEU A 328 -15.42 0.86 3.68
C LEU A 328 -16.92 0.92 4.01
N GLY A 329 -17.78 0.73 3.00
CA GLY A 329 -19.24 0.77 3.11
C GLY A 329 -19.90 2.07 2.71
N ASP A 330 -19.14 3.09 2.35
CA ASP A 330 -19.69 4.30 1.76
C ASP A 330 -20.34 3.97 0.42
N HIS A 331 -21.44 4.65 0.10
CA HIS A 331 -22.20 4.42 -1.12
C HIS A 331 -22.60 2.96 -1.37
N TRP A 332 -22.73 2.14 -0.30
CA TRP A 332 -23.03 0.69 -0.36
C TRP A 332 -21.94 -0.12 -1.04
N LEU A 333 -20.72 0.40 -1.13
CA LEU A 333 -19.57 -0.23 -1.76
C LEU A 333 -18.53 -0.67 -0.73
N GLY A 334 -17.70 -1.61 -1.10
CA GLY A 334 -16.51 -2.02 -0.36
C GLY A 334 -15.30 -2.03 -1.28
N GLU A 335 -14.11 -1.96 -0.72
CA GLU A 335 -12.84 -1.91 -1.44
C GLU A 335 -12.74 -0.72 -2.41
N LYS A 336 -12.55 -0.96 -3.70
CA LYS A 336 -12.17 0.01 -4.73
C LYS A 336 -12.86 -0.29 -6.06
N ASP A 337 -12.38 0.24 -7.17
CA ASP A 337 -12.74 -0.02 -8.57
C ASP A 337 -13.71 0.98 -9.22
N LEU A 338 -14.39 1.82 -8.45
CA LEU A 338 -15.19 2.93 -9.00
C LEU A 338 -14.70 4.27 -8.47
N HIS A 339 -14.76 5.30 -9.32
CA HIS A 339 -14.72 6.67 -8.85
C HIS A 339 -16.09 7.09 -8.36
N HIS A 340 -16.19 7.39 -7.09
CA HIS A 340 -17.33 8.04 -6.49
C HIS A 340 -16.81 9.11 -5.54
N ASP A 341 -17.36 10.30 -5.61
CA ASP A 341 -17.01 11.37 -4.69
C ASP A 341 -17.73 11.11 -3.36
N PRO A 342 -17.01 10.99 -2.22
CA PRO A 342 -17.64 10.74 -0.93
C PRO A 342 -18.54 11.87 -0.44
#